data_e5978d73f1ff26139676249e4311b2bd
#
_entry.id   e5978d73f1ff26139676249e4311b2bd
#
_cell.length_a   1.000
_cell.length_b   1.000
_cell.length_c   1.000
_cell.angle_alpha   90.00
_cell.angle_beta   90.00
_cell.angle_gamma   90.00
#
_symmetry.space_group_name_H-M   'P 1'
#
loop_
_entity.id
_entity.type
_entity.pdbx_description
1 polymer ?
#
loop_
_entity_poly.entity_id
_entity_poly.type
_entity_poly.pdbx_seq_one_letter_code
_entity_poly.pdbx_strand_id
1 'polypeptide(L)'
;MHFPSSLTILALAATSVQAINFPSFPSLSLRATNTTADADALGDSASAEADRTAGRCPAVWTSISRELTGMFVAEGTCTNDARASIRAVFHDCFPQGGCDGSLANPVELARKDNVPMTATIQKMVALARKYRVGTADMLMFAGSHAVISCPGGPSTRTYIGRTDATGPAPDGQLPQANVGGDEALSHFQGQGFSAQDLAALIGSHTAARQFNTDPSKVGASQDSTPGIWDILYYMQTLLRTAPFSFQSDINLSKQNEVGPWMKRFAVDKIAWDRSFSAAMAKMELLGSKGAAGMVDCTSALPHSFALRSAKQSYARSLLNSISMAAKERKARDAREAKKAKA
;
A
#
# COMPACT_ATOMS: atom_id res chain seq x y z
N MET A 1 -65.60 -5.68 7.35
CA MET A 1 -64.87 -4.69 8.17
C MET A 1 -63.65 -4.26 7.37
N HIS A 2 -63.72 -3.01 6.93
CA HIS A 2 -62.66 -2.41 6.06
C HIS A 2 -61.54 -1.82 6.92
N PHE A 3 -60.28 -2.10 6.55
CA PHE A 3 -59.12 -1.33 7.07
C PHE A 3 -58.53 -0.49 5.94
N PRO A 4 -58.27 0.78 6.14
CA PRO A 4 -57.68 1.64 5.13
C PRO A 4 -56.13 1.55 5.17
N SER A 5 -55.52 1.49 3.99
CA SER A 5 -54.07 1.60 3.76
C SER A 5 -53.67 3.09 3.86
N SER A 6 -52.83 3.43 4.79
CA SER A 6 -52.18 4.74 4.84
C SER A 6 -50.77 4.66 4.20
N LEU A 7 -50.65 5.23 3.00
CA LEU A 7 -49.35 5.53 2.38
C LEU A 7 -48.81 6.84 3.00
N THR A 8 -47.73 6.75 3.72
CA THR A 8 -46.99 7.96 4.17
C THR A 8 -45.90 8.25 3.17
N ILE A 9 -46.08 9.30 2.40
CA ILE A 9 -45.07 9.87 1.48
C ILE A 9 -44.11 10.68 2.31
N LEU A 10 -42.85 10.28 2.37
CA LEU A 10 -41.76 11.06 2.96
C LEU A 10 -41.28 12.07 1.92
N ALA A 11 -41.56 13.36 2.15
CA ALA A 11 -41.04 14.46 1.36
C ALA A 11 -39.58 14.72 1.73
N LEU A 12 -38.65 14.59 0.76
CA LEU A 12 -37.29 15.07 0.89
C LEU A 12 -37.26 16.61 0.80
N ALA A 13 -36.88 17.24 1.89
CA ALA A 13 -36.57 18.67 1.90
C ALA A 13 -35.20 18.88 1.23
N ALA A 14 -35.18 19.58 0.10
CA ALA A 14 -33.97 20.07 -0.53
C ALA A 14 -33.46 21.29 0.25
N THR A 15 -32.36 21.14 0.96
CA THR A 15 -31.63 22.27 1.56
C THR A 15 -30.74 22.92 0.52
N SER A 16 -31.00 24.17 0.20
CA SER A 16 -30.19 25.05 -0.66
C SER A 16 -28.83 25.31 -0.03
N VAL A 17 -27.76 24.90 -0.72
CA VAL A 17 -26.39 25.26 -0.36
C VAL A 17 -26.13 26.68 -0.82
N GLN A 18 -25.96 27.60 0.13
CA GLN A 18 -25.50 28.96 -0.15
C GLN A 18 -24.02 28.93 -0.53
N ALA A 19 -23.71 29.55 -1.67
CA ALA A 19 -22.34 29.72 -2.14
C ALA A 19 -21.60 30.70 -1.22
N ILE A 20 -20.48 30.23 -0.64
CA ILE A 20 -19.55 31.06 0.12
C ILE A 20 -18.61 31.74 -0.89
N ASN A 21 -18.71 33.08 -1.00
CA ASN A 21 -17.77 33.88 -1.77
C ASN A 21 -16.42 33.97 -1.07
N PHE A 22 -15.37 33.49 -1.74
CA PHE A 22 -13.98 33.70 -1.31
C PHE A 22 -13.43 34.98 -1.95
N PRO A 23 -12.69 35.82 -1.19
CA PRO A 23 -12.05 37.00 -1.77
C PRO A 23 -10.92 36.63 -2.71
N SER A 24 -10.85 37.30 -3.85
CA SER A 24 -9.83 37.18 -4.86
C SER A 24 -8.46 37.68 -4.38
N PHE A 25 -7.43 36.81 -4.49
CA PHE A 25 -6.04 37.21 -4.27
C PHE A 25 -5.44 37.84 -5.54
N PRO A 26 -4.57 38.88 -5.40
CA PRO A 26 -3.95 39.54 -6.54
C PRO A 26 -2.91 38.64 -7.22
N SER A 27 -2.96 38.60 -8.55
CA SER A 27 -2.03 37.89 -9.41
C SER A 27 -0.63 38.54 -9.36
N LEU A 28 0.38 37.79 -8.89
CA LEU A 28 1.78 38.17 -9.10
C LEU A 28 2.21 37.77 -10.50
N SER A 29 2.52 38.77 -11.32
CA SER A 29 3.12 38.61 -12.65
C SER A 29 4.62 38.28 -12.50
N LEU A 30 5.03 37.07 -12.86
CA LEU A 30 6.43 36.69 -13.02
C LEU A 30 6.88 36.94 -14.46
N ARG A 31 7.80 37.88 -14.58
CA ARG A 31 8.46 38.28 -15.84
C ARG A 31 9.43 37.19 -16.25
N ALA A 32 9.17 36.54 -17.40
CA ALA A 32 10.08 35.60 -18.01
C ALA A 32 11.29 36.34 -18.64
N THR A 33 12.51 36.00 -18.23
CA THR A 33 13.72 36.35 -18.96
C THR A 33 14.17 35.12 -19.74
N ASN A 34 14.09 35.22 -21.08
CA ASN A 34 14.72 34.27 -21.97
C ASN A 34 16.23 34.48 -21.94
N THR A 35 16.99 33.44 -21.65
CA THR A 35 18.37 33.30 -22.09
C THR A 35 18.54 31.93 -22.73
N THR A 36 18.77 31.95 -24.03
CA THR A 36 19.31 30.85 -24.82
C THR A 36 20.78 30.65 -24.49
N ALA A 37 21.20 29.44 -24.18
CA ALA A 37 22.59 29.02 -24.29
C ALA A 37 22.67 27.56 -24.67
N ASP A 38 23.53 27.30 -25.60
CA ASP A 38 23.74 26.13 -26.43
C ASP A 38 24.19 24.87 -25.69
N ALA A 39 24.00 23.76 -26.41
CA ALA A 39 24.42 22.40 -26.11
C ALA A 39 25.91 22.24 -25.89
N ASP A 40 26.30 21.34 -24.99
CA ASP A 40 27.33 20.34 -25.30
C ASP A 40 27.18 19.11 -24.41
N ALA A 41 27.05 17.98 -25.06
CA ALA A 41 27.03 16.65 -24.46
C ALA A 41 28.47 16.20 -24.26
N LEU A 42 28.83 15.84 -23.04
CA LEU A 42 29.85 14.84 -22.62
C LEU A 42 30.11 14.97 -21.10
N GLY A 43 29.69 13.98 -20.29
CA GLY A 43 30.12 13.93 -18.90
C GLY A 43 29.17 13.23 -17.91
N ASP A 44 28.64 12.04 -18.24
CA ASP A 44 27.54 11.46 -17.46
C ASP A 44 27.94 10.59 -16.24
N SER A 45 29.25 10.45 -15.95
CA SER A 45 29.69 9.65 -14.80
C SER A 45 30.13 10.46 -13.57
N ALA A 46 30.45 11.74 -13.74
CA ALA A 46 30.83 12.61 -12.62
C ALA A 46 29.64 13.31 -11.95
N SER A 47 28.50 13.40 -12.61
CA SER A 47 27.31 14.09 -12.09
C SER A 47 26.57 13.30 -11.00
N ALA A 48 26.61 11.96 -11.02
CA ALA A 48 25.93 11.12 -10.02
C ALA A 48 26.62 11.17 -8.63
N GLU A 49 27.94 11.34 -8.60
CA GLU A 49 28.73 11.46 -7.35
C GLU A 49 28.61 12.87 -6.75
N ALA A 50 28.60 13.92 -7.58
CA ALA A 50 28.47 15.31 -7.14
C ALA A 50 27.05 15.63 -6.60
N ASP A 51 26.02 14.96 -7.09
CA ASP A 51 24.64 15.19 -6.66
C ASP A 51 24.35 14.59 -5.27
N ARG A 52 25.08 13.53 -4.86
CA ARG A 52 25.02 12.96 -3.50
C ARG A 52 25.54 13.92 -2.42
N THR A 53 26.50 14.77 -2.74
CA THR A 53 27.04 15.75 -1.79
C THR A 53 26.13 16.95 -1.58
N ALA A 54 25.13 17.17 -2.45
CA ALA A 54 24.19 18.28 -2.37
C ALA A 54 22.86 17.94 -1.66
N GLY A 55 22.67 16.70 -1.19
CA GLY A 55 21.42 16.26 -0.54
C GLY A 55 20.19 16.22 -1.48
N ARG A 56 20.41 16.32 -2.80
CA ARG A 56 19.36 16.30 -3.82
C ARG A 56 19.21 14.90 -4.39
N CYS A 57 17.96 14.47 -4.65
CA CYS A 57 17.69 13.17 -5.28
C CYS A 57 18.34 13.11 -6.68
N PRO A 58 19.20 12.11 -6.96
CA PRO A 58 19.80 11.94 -8.28
C PRO A 58 18.78 11.75 -9.40
N ALA A 59 19.00 12.38 -10.55
CA ALA A 59 18.08 12.39 -11.68
C ALA A 59 17.75 10.98 -12.21
N VAL A 60 18.61 9.99 -12.00
CA VAL A 60 18.39 8.58 -12.37
C VAL A 60 17.10 8.03 -11.77
N TRP A 61 16.70 8.45 -10.56
CA TRP A 61 15.49 8.00 -9.90
C TRP A 61 14.22 8.49 -10.60
N THR A 62 14.25 9.64 -11.26
CA THR A 62 13.14 10.07 -12.14
C THR A 62 13.00 9.16 -13.38
N SER A 63 14.12 8.69 -13.93
CA SER A 63 14.08 7.72 -15.04
C SER A 63 13.57 6.36 -14.61
N ILE A 64 14.01 5.87 -13.46
CA ILE A 64 13.51 4.64 -12.81
C ILE A 64 12.00 4.77 -12.55
N SER A 65 11.55 5.88 -11.96
CA SER A 65 10.14 6.14 -11.68
C SER A 65 9.26 6.02 -12.95
N ARG A 66 9.74 6.51 -14.07
CA ARG A 66 9.01 6.42 -15.35
C ARG A 66 8.87 4.98 -15.84
N GLU A 67 9.92 4.15 -15.72
CA GLU A 67 9.83 2.71 -16.06
C GLU A 67 8.91 1.96 -15.11
N LEU A 68 9.03 2.21 -13.81
CA LEU A 68 8.16 1.59 -12.81
C LEU A 68 6.69 1.94 -13.03
N THR A 69 6.38 3.18 -13.44
CA THR A 69 5.00 3.57 -13.80
C THR A 69 4.45 2.68 -14.91
N GLY A 70 5.24 2.43 -15.97
CA GLY A 70 4.84 1.54 -17.07
C GLY A 70 4.66 0.08 -16.66
N MET A 71 5.33 -0.36 -15.59
CA MET A 71 5.21 -1.72 -15.06
C MET A 71 4.06 -1.87 -14.04
N PHE A 72 3.78 -0.82 -13.29
CA PHE A 72 2.90 -0.88 -12.11
C PHE A 72 1.47 -0.49 -12.39
N VAL A 73 1.19 0.17 -13.52
CA VAL A 73 -0.15 0.61 -13.89
C VAL A 73 -0.58 -0.03 -15.21
N ALA A 74 -1.72 -0.71 -15.19
CA ALA A 74 -2.37 -1.25 -16.37
C ALA A 74 -3.89 -1.12 -16.22
N GLU A 75 -4.57 -0.71 -17.28
CA GLU A 75 -6.05 -0.61 -17.32
C GLU A 75 -6.64 0.22 -16.16
N GLY A 76 -5.91 1.24 -15.70
CA GLY A 76 -6.34 2.12 -14.60
C GLY A 76 -6.29 1.48 -13.21
N THR A 77 -5.61 0.35 -13.05
CA THR A 77 -5.39 -0.33 -11.78
C THR A 77 -3.92 -0.69 -11.58
N CYS A 78 -3.50 -0.99 -10.35
CA CYS A 78 -2.15 -1.47 -10.14
C CYS A 78 -2.00 -2.97 -10.47
N THR A 79 -0.83 -3.30 -11.02
CA THR A 79 -0.49 -4.63 -11.54
C THR A 79 -0.07 -5.62 -10.45
N ASN A 80 0.16 -6.88 -10.83
CA ASN A 80 0.80 -7.87 -9.96
C ASN A 80 2.21 -7.46 -9.55
N ASP A 81 2.97 -6.81 -10.44
CA ASP A 81 4.31 -6.32 -10.12
C ASP A 81 4.26 -5.22 -9.04
N ALA A 82 3.29 -4.31 -9.11
CA ALA A 82 3.07 -3.31 -8.06
C ALA A 82 2.75 -3.98 -6.71
N ARG A 83 1.80 -4.91 -6.69
CA ARG A 83 1.43 -5.64 -5.46
C ARG A 83 2.60 -6.41 -4.86
N ALA A 84 3.39 -7.07 -5.69
CA ALA A 84 4.58 -7.80 -5.24
C ALA A 84 5.65 -6.84 -4.69
N SER A 85 5.83 -5.65 -5.29
CA SER A 85 6.78 -4.64 -4.80
C SER A 85 6.37 -4.04 -3.46
N ILE A 86 5.07 -3.81 -3.22
CA ILE A 86 4.56 -3.39 -1.89
C ILE A 86 4.90 -4.45 -0.84
N ARG A 87 4.61 -5.72 -1.13
CA ARG A 87 4.92 -6.84 -0.23
C ARG A 87 6.41 -7.01 0.01
N ALA A 88 7.24 -6.79 -1.01
CA ALA A 88 8.69 -6.93 -0.94
C ALA A 88 9.33 -6.05 0.12
N VAL A 89 8.80 -4.84 0.35
CA VAL A 89 9.30 -3.97 1.43
C VAL A 89 9.24 -4.66 2.78
N PHE A 90 8.09 -5.25 3.12
CA PHE A 90 7.96 -5.96 4.39
C PHE A 90 8.88 -7.19 4.47
N HIS A 91 8.96 -7.97 3.39
CA HIS A 91 9.76 -9.19 3.36
C HIS A 91 11.26 -8.94 3.40
N ASP A 92 11.72 -7.81 2.88
CA ASP A 92 13.13 -7.40 2.96
C ASP A 92 13.46 -6.75 4.31
N CYS A 93 12.59 -5.82 4.76
CA CYS A 93 12.88 -4.98 5.91
C CYS A 93 12.66 -5.63 7.27
N PHE A 94 11.70 -6.55 7.39
CA PHE A 94 11.27 -7.07 8.68
C PHE A 94 12.24 -8.12 9.27
N PRO A 95 12.89 -8.99 8.49
CA PRO A 95 13.96 -9.84 8.99
C PRO A 95 15.17 -9.04 9.50
N GLN A 96 16.00 -9.68 10.31
CA GLN A 96 17.24 -9.10 10.80
C GLN A 96 18.15 -8.70 9.62
N GLY A 97 18.70 -7.51 9.67
CA GLY A 97 19.40 -6.84 8.58
C GLY A 97 18.64 -5.58 8.16
N GLY A 98 17.33 -5.63 8.17
CA GLY A 98 16.46 -4.51 7.76
C GLY A 98 16.38 -4.40 6.25
N CYS A 99 16.13 -3.20 5.76
CA CYS A 99 15.94 -2.90 4.34
C CYS A 99 17.28 -2.88 3.58
N ASP A 100 17.91 -4.01 3.41
CA ASP A 100 19.26 -4.13 2.83
C ASP A 100 19.31 -4.86 1.46
N GLY A 101 18.14 -5.24 0.92
CA GLY A 101 18.03 -5.90 -0.37
C GLY A 101 18.37 -7.40 -0.33
N SER A 102 18.51 -8.00 0.85
CA SER A 102 18.79 -9.42 1.03
C SER A 102 17.73 -10.32 0.37
N LEU A 103 16.49 -9.85 0.30
CA LEU A 103 15.39 -10.54 -0.39
C LEU A 103 15.74 -10.91 -1.85
N ALA A 104 16.62 -10.16 -2.51
CA ALA A 104 17.09 -10.48 -3.87
C ALA A 104 18.09 -11.65 -3.92
N ASN A 105 18.59 -12.13 -2.77
CA ASN A 105 19.47 -13.30 -2.71
C ASN A 105 18.69 -14.55 -3.14
N PRO A 106 19.24 -15.39 -4.04
CA PRO A 106 18.55 -16.58 -4.54
C PRO A 106 18.10 -17.56 -3.44
N VAL A 107 18.86 -17.69 -2.35
CA VAL A 107 18.51 -18.56 -1.21
C VAL A 107 17.28 -18.03 -0.49
N GLU A 108 17.24 -16.73 -0.23
CA GLU A 108 16.12 -16.10 0.44
C GLU A 108 14.87 -16.05 -0.47
N LEU A 109 15.07 -15.74 -1.74
CA LEU A 109 13.99 -15.67 -2.72
C LEU A 109 13.33 -17.02 -2.99
N ALA A 110 14.05 -18.13 -2.78
CA ALA A 110 13.53 -19.50 -2.90
C ALA A 110 12.67 -19.95 -1.71
N ARG A 111 12.62 -19.16 -0.60
CA ARG A 111 11.75 -19.48 0.54
C ARG A 111 10.28 -19.43 0.13
N LYS A 112 9.47 -20.34 0.68
CA LYS A 112 8.06 -20.50 0.33
C LYS A 112 7.29 -19.18 0.29
N ASP A 113 7.52 -18.29 1.26
CA ASP A 113 6.80 -17.05 1.37
C ASP A 113 7.25 -15.98 0.36
N ASN A 114 8.45 -16.13 -0.21
CA ASN A 114 9.05 -15.20 -1.17
C ASN A 114 8.83 -15.63 -2.63
N VAL A 115 8.68 -16.95 -2.90
CA VAL A 115 8.49 -17.49 -4.25
C VAL A 115 7.46 -16.73 -5.10
N PRO A 116 6.29 -16.30 -4.58
CA PRO A 116 5.32 -15.55 -5.37
C PRO A 116 5.81 -14.20 -5.90
N MET A 117 6.88 -13.65 -5.31
CA MET A 117 7.45 -12.35 -5.71
C MET A 117 8.65 -12.50 -6.65
N THR A 118 9.16 -13.73 -6.89
CA THR A 118 10.42 -13.99 -7.59
C THR A 118 10.53 -13.24 -8.91
N ALA A 119 9.52 -13.33 -9.78
CA ALA A 119 9.55 -12.68 -11.08
C ALA A 119 9.66 -11.15 -10.98
N THR A 120 8.96 -10.54 -10.03
CA THR A 120 9.00 -9.10 -9.80
C THR A 120 10.35 -8.66 -9.21
N ILE A 121 10.87 -9.39 -8.21
CA ILE A 121 12.18 -9.07 -7.62
C ILE A 121 13.28 -9.17 -8.66
N GLN A 122 13.26 -10.18 -9.53
CA GLN A 122 14.24 -10.30 -10.63
C GLN A 122 14.17 -9.11 -11.60
N LYS A 123 12.98 -8.57 -11.89
CA LYS A 123 12.83 -7.33 -12.68
C LYS A 123 13.45 -6.14 -11.95
N MET A 124 13.24 -6.01 -10.63
CA MET A 124 13.83 -4.92 -9.84
C MET A 124 15.35 -5.01 -9.83
N VAL A 125 15.91 -6.21 -9.65
CA VAL A 125 17.36 -6.45 -9.75
C VAL A 125 17.90 -6.08 -11.14
N ALA A 126 17.19 -6.42 -12.20
CA ALA A 126 17.57 -6.04 -13.56
C ALA A 126 17.55 -4.51 -13.76
N LEU A 127 16.57 -3.82 -13.21
CA LEU A 127 16.51 -2.35 -13.23
C LEU A 127 17.63 -1.73 -12.41
N ALA A 128 17.92 -2.26 -11.21
CA ALA A 128 19.04 -1.79 -10.39
C ALA A 128 20.36 -1.86 -11.14
N ARG A 129 20.61 -2.98 -11.80
CA ARG A 129 21.81 -3.16 -12.66
C ARG A 129 21.84 -2.21 -13.85
N LYS A 130 20.69 -2.06 -14.57
CA LYS A 130 20.56 -1.16 -15.72
C LYS A 130 20.92 0.27 -15.36
N TYR A 131 20.41 0.74 -14.22
CA TYR A 131 20.59 2.11 -13.76
C TYR A 131 21.80 2.31 -12.82
N ARG A 132 22.55 1.24 -12.53
CA ARG A 132 23.72 1.24 -11.64
C ARG A 132 23.40 1.81 -10.25
N VAL A 133 22.27 1.42 -9.68
CA VAL A 133 21.86 1.79 -8.31
C VAL A 133 21.87 0.55 -7.42
N GLY A 134 21.85 0.74 -6.09
CA GLY A 134 21.78 -0.35 -5.13
C GLY A 134 20.46 -1.14 -5.23
N THR A 135 20.52 -2.45 -4.99
CA THR A 135 19.35 -3.32 -4.98
C THR A 135 18.41 -2.99 -3.82
N ALA A 136 18.97 -2.71 -2.64
CA ALA A 136 18.22 -2.29 -1.47
C ALA A 136 17.39 -1.02 -1.76
N ASP A 137 18.04 0.02 -2.31
CA ASP A 137 17.38 1.26 -2.68
C ASP A 137 16.32 1.03 -3.78
N MET A 138 16.59 0.17 -4.75
CA MET A 138 15.63 -0.17 -5.81
C MET A 138 14.38 -0.82 -5.23
N LEU A 139 14.50 -1.78 -4.30
CA LEU A 139 13.34 -2.46 -3.69
C LEU A 139 12.50 -1.48 -2.88
N MET A 140 13.11 -0.63 -2.06
CA MET A 140 12.39 0.35 -1.25
C MET A 140 11.71 1.42 -2.12
N PHE A 141 12.43 1.98 -3.09
CA PHE A 141 11.88 2.95 -4.02
C PHE A 141 10.71 2.36 -4.85
N ALA A 142 10.86 1.11 -5.33
CA ALA A 142 9.80 0.41 -6.04
C ALA A 142 8.57 0.14 -5.16
N GLY A 143 8.76 -0.18 -3.88
CA GLY A 143 7.66 -0.35 -2.92
C GLY A 143 6.85 0.93 -2.72
N SER A 144 7.52 2.05 -2.39
CA SER A 144 6.89 3.36 -2.27
C SER A 144 6.22 3.82 -3.58
N HIS A 145 6.89 3.59 -4.73
CA HIS A 145 6.32 3.86 -6.06
C HIS A 145 5.08 3.03 -6.33
N ALA A 146 5.08 1.75 -5.94
CA ALA A 146 3.93 0.85 -6.16
C ALA A 146 2.70 1.27 -5.34
N VAL A 147 2.89 1.74 -4.11
CA VAL A 147 1.79 2.28 -3.29
C VAL A 147 1.08 3.43 -4.02
N ILE A 148 1.83 4.44 -4.46
CA ILE A 148 1.24 5.62 -5.14
C ILE A 148 0.74 5.28 -6.56
N SER A 149 1.22 4.20 -7.17
CA SER A 149 0.74 3.70 -8.46
C SER A 149 -0.61 3.00 -8.36
N CYS A 150 -0.96 2.43 -7.21
CA CYS A 150 -2.31 1.92 -6.98
C CYS A 150 -3.27 3.10 -6.83
N PRO A 151 -4.32 3.22 -7.68
CA PRO A 151 -5.25 4.34 -7.62
C PRO A 151 -5.80 4.56 -6.21
N GLY A 152 -5.61 5.75 -5.67
CA GLY A 152 -5.97 6.11 -4.29
C GLY A 152 -4.84 5.92 -3.28
N GLY A 153 -3.69 5.36 -3.67
CA GLY A 153 -2.53 5.20 -2.80
C GLY A 153 -1.90 6.53 -2.39
N PRO A 154 -1.45 6.65 -1.14
CA PRO A 154 -0.76 7.84 -0.66
C PRO A 154 0.68 7.91 -1.15
N SER A 155 1.25 9.10 -1.15
CA SER A 155 2.70 9.27 -1.25
C SER A 155 3.35 8.93 0.09
N THR A 156 4.42 8.13 0.05
CA THR A 156 5.25 7.80 1.21
C THR A 156 6.62 8.46 1.05
N ARG A 157 7.24 8.88 2.16
CA ARG A 157 8.63 9.34 2.09
C ARG A 157 9.52 8.15 1.77
N THR A 158 10.37 8.31 0.76
CA THR A 158 11.35 7.29 0.39
C THR A 158 12.75 7.87 0.32
N TYR A 159 13.71 7.10 0.82
CA TYR A 159 15.10 7.51 0.95
C TYR A 159 15.98 6.53 0.21
N ILE A 160 17.12 7.00 -0.29
CA ILE A 160 18.17 6.20 -0.94
C ILE A 160 19.52 6.41 -0.24
N GLY A 161 20.42 5.46 -0.41
CA GLY A 161 21.75 5.48 0.21
C GLY A 161 22.00 4.28 1.14
N ARG A 162 21.22 3.20 0.97
CA ARG A 162 21.40 1.92 1.66
C ARG A 162 22.63 1.20 1.15
N THR A 163 23.17 0.33 2.00
CA THR A 163 24.20 -0.63 1.62
C THR A 163 23.51 -1.96 1.31
N ASP A 164 23.80 -2.54 0.16
CA ASP A 164 23.27 -3.84 -0.23
C ASP A 164 23.84 -4.95 0.64
N ALA A 165 22.99 -5.92 1.03
CA ALA A 165 23.39 -7.11 1.75
C ALA A 165 24.36 -7.97 0.93
N THR A 166 25.27 -8.65 1.62
CA THR A 166 26.22 -9.62 1.01
C THR A 166 25.73 -11.06 1.06
N GLY A 167 24.64 -11.33 1.74
CA GLY A 167 24.05 -12.67 1.94
C GLY A 167 22.56 -12.60 2.22
N PRO A 168 21.89 -13.77 2.39
CA PRO A 168 20.48 -13.81 2.73
C PRO A 168 20.25 -13.44 4.19
N ALA A 169 19.11 -12.82 4.52
CA ALA A 169 18.67 -12.67 5.89
C ALA A 169 18.39 -14.03 6.54
N PRO A 170 18.41 -14.15 7.89
CA PRO A 170 18.02 -15.38 8.60
C PRO A 170 16.58 -15.80 8.23
N ASP A 171 16.34 -17.10 8.19
CA ASP A 171 15.02 -17.66 7.88
C ASP A 171 14.09 -17.67 9.11
N GLY A 172 12.79 -17.77 8.87
CA GLY A 172 11.77 -17.94 9.91
C GLY A 172 11.46 -16.67 10.72
N GLN A 173 11.86 -15.49 10.30
CA GLN A 173 11.65 -14.24 11.04
C GLN A 173 10.38 -13.49 10.64
N LEU A 174 9.73 -13.87 9.54
CA LEU A 174 8.46 -13.28 9.16
C LEU A 174 7.29 -13.89 9.96
N PRO A 175 6.38 -13.06 10.50
CA PRO A 175 5.16 -13.55 11.13
C PRO A 175 4.36 -14.45 10.19
N GLN A 176 3.90 -15.58 10.69
CA GLN A 176 3.14 -16.54 9.89
C GLN A 176 1.72 -16.02 9.55
N ALA A 177 1.17 -16.48 8.44
CA ALA A 177 -0.17 -16.09 7.96
C ALA A 177 -1.33 -16.47 8.93
N ASN A 178 -1.06 -17.27 9.95
CA ASN A 178 -2.01 -17.67 11.00
C ASN A 178 -1.60 -17.17 12.41
N VAL A 179 -0.60 -16.33 12.52
CA VAL A 179 -0.08 -15.82 13.81
C VAL A 179 -1.19 -15.22 14.67
N GLY A 180 -1.08 -15.38 15.99
CA GLY A 180 -1.98 -14.76 16.97
C GLY A 180 -1.90 -13.24 16.95
N GLY A 181 -2.99 -12.56 17.33
CA GLY A 181 -3.01 -11.08 17.31
C GLY A 181 -2.00 -10.45 18.27
N ASP A 182 -1.89 -10.99 19.47
CA ASP A 182 -0.92 -10.49 20.49
C ASP A 182 0.52 -10.80 20.09
N GLU A 183 0.78 -11.97 19.52
CA GLU A 183 2.09 -12.37 19.03
C GLU A 183 2.51 -11.47 17.83
N ALA A 184 1.62 -11.23 16.86
CA ALA A 184 1.90 -10.33 15.76
C ALA A 184 2.21 -8.91 16.26
N LEU A 185 1.42 -8.39 17.22
CA LEU A 185 1.68 -7.07 17.81
C LEU A 185 3.04 -7.05 18.52
N SER A 186 3.37 -8.08 19.28
CA SER A 186 4.67 -8.18 19.97
C SER A 186 5.85 -8.18 18.99
N HIS A 187 5.75 -8.90 17.85
CA HIS A 187 6.78 -8.87 16.81
C HIS A 187 6.99 -7.46 16.25
N PHE A 188 5.90 -6.75 15.93
CA PHE A 188 5.98 -5.38 15.44
C PHE A 188 6.49 -4.39 16.50
N GLN A 189 6.08 -4.54 17.75
CA GLN A 189 6.58 -3.73 18.86
C GLN A 189 8.09 -3.95 19.09
N GLY A 190 8.57 -5.17 18.94
CA GLY A 190 10.00 -5.52 18.96
C GLY A 190 10.82 -4.79 17.90
N GLN A 191 10.22 -4.43 16.77
CA GLN A 191 10.80 -3.60 15.71
C GLN A 191 10.47 -2.10 15.88
N GLY A 192 9.85 -1.72 17.01
CA GLY A 192 9.53 -0.34 17.34
C GLY A 192 8.20 0.18 16.79
N PHE A 193 7.36 -0.64 16.16
CA PHE A 193 6.04 -0.22 15.66
C PHE A 193 4.97 -0.26 16.73
N SER A 194 4.08 0.72 16.70
CA SER A 194 2.88 0.74 17.55
C SER A 194 1.75 -0.13 16.99
N ALA A 195 0.71 -0.36 17.77
CA ALA A 195 -0.51 -1.01 17.30
C ALA A 195 -1.19 -0.23 16.16
N GLN A 196 -1.09 1.10 16.15
CA GLN A 196 -1.56 1.95 15.05
C GLN A 196 -0.74 1.72 13.79
N ASP A 197 0.59 1.65 13.90
CA ASP A 197 1.47 1.38 12.76
C ASP A 197 1.17 0.00 12.16
N LEU A 198 1.04 -1.03 12.99
CA LEU A 198 0.67 -2.38 12.54
C LEU A 198 -0.69 -2.39 11.84
N ALA A 199 -1.70 -1.76 12.45
CA ALA A 199 -3.03 -1.67 11.83
C ALA A 199 -2.98 -0.92 10.50
N ALA A 200 -2.14 0.11 10.36
CA ALA A 200 -1.99 0.86 9.12
C ALA A 200 -1.27 0.04 8.05
N LEU A 201 -0.16 -0.62 8.39
CA LEU A 201 0.65 -1.41 7.47
C LEU A 201 -0.09 -2.62 6.92
N ILE A 202 -0.84 -3.34 7.77
CA ILE A 202 -1.63 -4.49 7.32
C ILE A 202 -2.71 -4.10 6.31
N GLY A 203 -3.12 -2.84 6.28
CA GLY A 203 -4.04 -2.30 5.27
C GLY A 203 -3.52 -2.40 3.84
N SER A 204 -2.20 -2.55 3.63
CA SER A 204 -1.62 -2.85 2.31
C SER A 204 -2.17 -4.13 1.70
N HIS A 205 -2.82 -4.99 2.48
CA HIS A 205 -3.53 -6.17 2.01
C HIS A 205 -4.72 -5.84 1.09
N THR A 206 -5.19 -4.57 1.03
CA THR A 206 -6.13 -4.11 -0.02
C THR A 206 -5.56 -4.34 -1.43
N ALA A 207 -4.23 -4.28 -1.57
CA ALA A 207 -3.53 -4.55 -2.83
C ALA A 207 -2.81 -5.92 -2.76
N ALA A 208 -3.46 -6.97 -2.25
CA ALA A 208 -2.80 -8.27 -2.07
C ALA A 208 -3.63 -9.45 -2.55
N ARG A 209 -2.92 -10.54 -2.88
CA ARG A 209 -3.46 -11.85 -3.23
C ARG A 209 -2.68 -12.94 -2.50
N GLN A 210 -3.37 -14.00 -2.08
CA GLN A 210 -2.71 -15.17 -1.51
C GLN A 210 -2.32 -16.18 -2.60
N PHE A 211 -1.21 -16.91 -2.36
CA PHE A 211 -0.71 -17.95 -3.27
C PHE A 211 -0.36 -19.26 -2.56
N ASN A 212 0.03 -19.22 -1.29
CA ASN A 212 0.65 -20.35 -0.59
C ASN A 212 -0.14 -20.84 0.63
N THR A 213 -1.13 -20.07 1.09
CA THR A 213 -1.84 -20.36 2.35
C THR A 213 -2.97 -21.35 2.15
N ASP A 214 -3.78 -21.14 1.11
CA ASP A 214 -4.88 -22.03 0.75
C ASP A 214 -4.74 -22.47 -0.71
N PRO A 215 -4.28 -23.71 -0.98
CA PRO A 215 -4.11 -24.21 -2.34
C PRO A 215 -5.42 -24.24 -3.17
N SER A 216 -6.59 -24.28 -2.52
CA SER A 216 -7.88 -24.25 -3.21
C SER A 216 -8.28 -22.84 -3.67
N LYS A 217 -7.59 -21.80 -3.20
CA LYS A 217 -7.89 -20.39 -3.45
C LYS A 217 -6.69 -19.60 -3.96
N VAL A 218 -5.77 -20.24 -4.67
CA VAL A 218 -4.60 -19.58 -5.23
C VAL A 218 -5.02 -18.37 -6.06
N GLY A 219 -4.39 -17.22 -5.80
CA GLY A 219 -4.70 -15.94 -6.46
C GLY A 219 -5.90 -15.20 -5.90
N ALA A 220 -6.60 -15.73 -4.88
CA ALA A 220 -7.70 -15.03 -4.24
C ALA A 220 -7.19 -13.74 -3.56
N SER A 221 -7.93 -12.65 -3.76
CA SER A 221 -7.63 -11.34 -3.20
C SER A 221 -8.14 -11.21 -1.77
N GLN A 222 -7.55 -10.30 -1.02
CA GLN A 222 -7.92 -10.04 0.38
C GLN A 222 -9.01 -8.98 0.53
N ASP A 223 -9.39 -8.37 -0.57
CA ASP A 223 -10.64 -7.64 -0.73
C ASP A 223 -11.17 -7.77 -2.17
N SER A 224 -12.28 -7.11 -2.47
CA SER A 224 -12.91 -7.19 -3.80
C SER A 224 -12.28 -6.25 -4.84
N THR A 225 -11.31 -5.42 -4.47
CA THR A 225 -10.68 -4.38 -5.32
C THR A 225 -9.15 -4.42 -5.31
N PRO A 226 -8.50 -5.57 -5.54
CA PRO A 226 -7.06 -5.73 -5.32
C PRO A 226 -6.15 -4.88 -6.23
N GLY A 227 -6.70 -4.12 -7.13
CA GLY A 227 -5.98 -3.17 -8.00
C GLY A 227 -6.15 -1.70 -7.60
N ILE A 228 -6.84 -1.43 -6.48
CA ILE A 228 -7.18 -0.10 -5.99
C ILE A 228 -6.77 0.00 -4.52
N TRP A 229 -6.25 1.15 -4.12
CA TRP A 229 -5.88 1.43 -2.75
C TRP A 229 -7.07 2.03 -2.01
N ASP A 230 -7.82 1.20 -1.28
CA ASP A 230 -9.03 1.62 -0.59
C ASP A 230 -9.25 0.91 0.76
N ILE A 231 -10.30 1.28 1.47
CA ILE A 231 -10.61 0.78 2.81
C ILE A 231 -11.38 -0.55 2.82
N LEU A 232 -11.65 -1.15 1.66
CA LEU A 232 -12.48 -2.37 1.59
C LEU A 232 -11.83 -3.55 2.28
N TYR A 233 -10.50 -3.63 2.29
CA TYR A 233 -9.79 -4.62 3.08
C TYR A 233 -10.26 -4.65 4.54
N TYR A 234 -10.27 -3.48 5.20
CA TYR A 234 -10.72 -3.40 6.59
C TYR A 234 -12.18 -3.77 6.76
N MET A 235 -13.05 -3.20 5.92
CA MET A 235 -14.47 -3.46 5.98
C MET A 235 -14.77 -4.94 5.79
N GLN A 236 -14.20 -5.56 4.76
CA GLN A 236 -14.46 -6.95 4.40
C GLN A 236 -13.83 -7.93 5.39
N THR A 237 -12.66 -7.61 5.94
CA THR A 237 -12.05 -8.41 7.02
C THR A 237 -12.88 -8.36 8.29
N LEU A 238 -13.35 -7.20 8.73
CA LEU A 238 -14.21 -7.05 9.90
C LEU A 238 -15.57 -7.75 9.73
N LEU A 239 -16.15 -7.67 8.53
CA LEU A 239 -17.45 -8.27 8.20
C LEU A 239 -17.36 -9.74 7.75
N ARG A 240 -16.16 -10.30 7.56
CA ARG A 240 -15.92 -11.66 7.03
C ARG A 240 -16.50 -11.86 5.63
N THR A 241 -16.40 -10.86 4.77
CA THR A 241 -16.92 -10.88 3.39
C THR A 241 -15.85 -10.80 2.32
N ALA A 242 -14.56 -10.73 2.70
CA ALA A 242 -13.44 -10.77 1.76
C ALA A 242 -13.42 -12.11 0.98
N PRO A 243 -12.98 -12.10 -0.30
CA PRO A 243 -12.76 -13.33 -1.06
C PRO A 243 -11.82 -14.30 -0.34
N PHE A 244 -10.82 -13.75 0.34
CA PHE A 244 -9.92 -14.47 1.25
C PHE A 244 -9.47 -13.54 2.39
N SER A 245 -9.30 -14.07 3.60
CA SER A 245 -8.65 -13.38 4.71
C SER A 245 -7.64 -14.32 5.35
N PHE A 246 -6.44 -13.84 5.59
CA PHE A 246 -5.50 -14.57 6.43
C PHE A 246 -6.05 -14.70 7.85
N GLN A 247 -5.71 -15.79 8.52
CA GLN A 247 -6.12 -15.96 9.93
C GLN A 247 -5.48 -14.89 10.81
N SER A 248 -4.26 -14.45 10.48
CA SER A 248 -3.58 -13.31 11.15
C SER A 248 -4.40 -12.01 11.07
N ASP A 249 -4.98 -11.67 9.89
CA ASP A 249 -5.82 -10.48 9.74
C ASP A 249 -7.06 -10.55 10.63
N ILE A 250 -7.64 -11.76 10.67
CA ILE A 250 -8.78 -12.07 11.53
C ILE A 250 -8.42 -11.91 13.01
N ASN A 251 -7.24 -12.38 13.41
CA ASN A 251 -6.75 -12.29 14.78
C ASN A 251 -6.48 -10.83 15.15
N LEU A 252 -5.80 -10.07 14.28
CA LEU A 252 -5.54 -8.64 14.47
C LEU A 252 -6.84 -7.83 14.58
N SER A 253 -7.87 -8.15 13.80
CA SER A 253 -9.17 -7.47 13.88
C SER A 253 -9.86 -7.61 15.24
N LYS A 254 -9.47 -8.61 16.04
CA LYS A 254 -10.00 -8.91 17.39
C LYS A 254 -9.04 -8.49 18.50
N GLN A 255 -7.78 -8.18 18.18
CA GLN A 255 -6.77 -7.79 19.13
C GLN A 255 -7.14 -6.43 19.77
N ASN A 256 -6.94 -6.28 21.07
CA ASN A 256 -7.49 -5.19 21.87
C ASN A 256 -6.95 -3.80 21.52
N GLU A 257 -5.71 -3.70 21.03
CA GLU A 257 -5.07 -2.44 20.65
C GLU A 257 -5.14 -2.20 19.13
N VAL A 258 -4.96 -3.25 18.31
CA VAL A 258 -4.94 -3.16 16.85
C VAL A 258 -6.36 -3.07 16.26
N GLY A 259 -7.29 -3.87 16.80
CA GLY A 259 -8.67 -3.94 16.30
C GLY A 259 -9.40 -2.59 16.29
N PRO A 260 -9.28 -1.72 17.31
CA PRO A 260 -9.84 -0.36 17.28
C PRO A 260 -9.32 0.49 16.13
N TRP A 261 -8.02 0.42 15.81
CA TRP A 261 -7.44 1.12 14.66
C TRP A 261 -7.93 0.56 13.33
N MET A 262 -8.05 -0.75 13.18
CA MET A 262 -8.64 -1.35 11.98
C MET A 262 -10.09 -0.88 11.76
N LYS A 263 -10.90 -0.78 12.83
CA LYS A 263 -12.26 -0.22 12.76
C LYS A 263 -12.26 1.26 12.38
N ARG A 264 -11.32 2.05 12.89
CA ARG A 264 -11.15 3.45 12.54
C ARG A 264 -10.83 3.61 11.07
N PHE A 265 -9.86 2.85 10.56
CA PHE A 265 -9.42 2.92 9.17
C PHE A 265 -10.48 2.38 8.19
N ALA A 266 -11.37 1.50 8.63
CA ALA A 266 -12.49 1.01 7.82
C ALA A 266 -13.49 2.13 7.41
N VAL A 267 -13.47 3.28 8.09
CA VAL A 267 -14.39 4.41 7.83
C VAL A 267 -13.67 5.72 7.58
N ASP A 268 -12.37 5.78 7.76
CA ASP A 268 -11.57 7.00 7.60
C ASP A 268 -10.29 6.73 6.79
N LYS A 269 -10.44 6.82 5.47
CA LYS A 269 -9.33 6.62 4.54
C LYS A 269 -8.21 7.64 4.74
N ILE A 270 -8.54 8.88 5.09
CA ILE A 270 -7.53 9.93 5.28
C ILE A 270 -6.66 9.63 6.50
N ALA A 271 -7.27 9.19 7.60
CA ALA A 271 -6.54 8.77 8.78
C ALA A 271 -5.65 7.55 8.48
N TRP A 272 -6.16 6.57 7.71
CA TRP A 272 -5.36 5.44 7.28
C TRP A 272 -4.18 5.85 6.41
N ASP A 273 -4.40 6.61 5.33
CA ASP A 273 -3.34 7.02 4.41
C ASP A 273 -2.20 7.75 5.14
N ARG A 274 -2.53 8.64 6.09
CA ARG A 274 -1.54 9.34 6.92
C ARG A 274 -0.75 8.38 7.80
N SER A 275 -1.44 7.47 8.49
CA SER A 275 -0.81 6.49 9.37
C SER A 275 0.05 5.51 8.57
N PHE A 276 -0.45 5.05 7.41
CA PHE A 276 0.29 4.18 6.51
C PHE A 276 1.57 4.84 5.99
N SER A 277 1.47 6.08 5.49
CA SER A 277 2.65 6.80 4.97
C SER A 277 3.73 6.96 6.02
N ALA A 278 3.36 7.25 7.26
CA ALA A 278 4.30 7.37 8.37
C ALA A 278 4.93 6.01 8.75
N ALA A 279 4.10 4.97 8.86
CA ALA A 279 4.55 3.64 9.23
C ALA A 279 5.42 2.98 8.13
N MET A 280 5.08 3.20 6.85
CA MET A 280 5.86 2.71 5.71
C MET A 280 7.22 3.38 5.63
N ALA A 281 7.28 4.72 5.77
CA ALA A 281 8.55 5.45 5.83
C ALA A 281 9.43 4.97 6.99
N LYS A 282 8.84 4.64 8.14
CA LYS A 282 9.55 4.04 9.28
C LYS A 282 10.05 2.63 8.96
N MET A 283 9.25 1.80 8.29
CA MET A 283 9.64 0.45 7.88
C MET A 283 10.83 0.50 6.91
N GLU A 284 10.79 1.37 5.92
CA GLU A 284 11.88 1.54 4.95
C GLU A 284 13.20 2.02 5.58
N LEU A 285 13.21 2.40 6.85
CA LEU A 285 14.41 2.80 7.59
C LEU A 285 14.92 1.72 8.56
N LEU A 286 14.26 0.55 8.66
CA LEU A 286 14.76 -0.56 9.47
C LEU A 286 16.17 -0.99 9.02
N GLY A 287 17.01 -1.32 9.98
CA GLY A 287 18.41 -1.68 9.74
C GLY A 287 19.33 -0.51 9.39
N SER A 288 18.78 0.69 9.15
CA SER A 288 19.57 1.91 8.92
C SER A 288 19.78 2.74 10.20
N LYS A 289 20.65 3.75 10.11
CA LYS A 289 20.81 4.75 11.19
C LYS A 289 19.73 5.85 11.14
N GLY A 290 18.55 5.54 10.56
CA GLY A 290 17.52 6.50 10.26
C GLY A 290 17.81 7.25 8.95
N ALA A 291 17.05 8.32 8.67
CA ALA A 291 17.20 9.10 7.45
C ALA A 291 18.50 9.95 7.40
N ALA A 292 19.24 10.05 8.51
CA ALA A 292 20.49 10.79 8.54
C ALA A 292 21.55 10.13 7.62
N GLY A 293 22.08 10.90 6.68
CA GLY A 293 23.04 10.41 5.68
C GLY A 293 22.40 9.74 4.45
N MET A 294 21.07 9.66 4.39
CA MET A 294 20.32 9.23 3.21
C MET A 294 19.79 10.44 2.43
N VAL A 295 19.47 10.25 1.17
CA VAL A 295 18.89 11.27 0.30
C VAL A 295 17.39 11.03 0.15
N ASP A 296 16.58 12.06 0.42
CA ASP A 296 15.12 12.01 0.19
C ASP A 296 14.83 12.07 -1.32
N CYS A 297 14.29 10.98 -1.85
CA CYS A 297 13.88 10.85 -3.24
C CYS A 297 12.35 10.81 -3.43
N THR A 298 11.59 11.26 -2.44
CA THR A 298 10.12 11.34 -2.52
C THR A 298 9.65 12.16 -3.73
N SER A 299 10.40 13.21 -4.11
CA SER A 299 10.10 14.05 -5.30
C SER A 299 10.24 13.31 -6.64
N ALA A 300 10.94 12.18 -6.68
CA ALA A 300 11.05 11.35 -7.88
C ALA A 300 9.88 10.37 -8.06
N LEU A 301 9.04 10.19 -7.04
CA LEU A 301 7.82 9.40 -7.15
C LEU A 301 6.81 10.09 -8.09
N PRO A 302 5.92 9.32 -8.76
CA PRO A 302 4.89 9.92 -9.60
C PRO A 302 3.88 10.70 -8.74
N HIS A 303 3.12 11.59 -9.37
CA HIS A 303 1.94 12.15 -8.73
C HIS A 303 0.85 11.07 -8.61
N SER A 304 0.04 11.13 -7.54
CA SER A 304 -1.03 10.17 -7.31
C SER A 304 -1.94 10.04 -8.54
N PHE A 305 -2.19 8.81 -8.98
CA PHE A 305 -3.11 8.54 -10.07
C PHE A 305 -4.54 8.83 -9.61
N ALA A 306 -5.17 9.85 -10.21
CA ALA A 306 -6.50 10.27 -9.82
C ALA A 306 -7.55 9.20 -10.15
N LEU A 307 -8.41 8.91 -9.17
CA LEU A 307 -9.53 7.96 -9.19
C LEU A 307 -10.64 8.24 -10.24
N ARG A 308 -10.38 8.89 -11.38
CA ARG A 308 -11.46 9.25 -12.34
C ARG A 308 -12.24 8.04 -12.87
N SER A 309 -11.57 6.92 -13.14
CA SER A 309 -12.22 5.65 -13.53
C SER A 309 -12.55 4.75 -12.32
N ALA A 310 -11.80 4.86 -11.24
CA ALA A 310 -11.97 4.04 -10.05
C ALA A 310 -13.20 4.43 -9.20
N LYS A 311 -13.73 5.66 -9.30
CA LYS A 311 -14.95 6.05 -8.56
C LYS A 311 -16.16 5.18 -8.90
N GLN A 312 -16.32 4.77 -10.16
CA GLN A 312 -17.44 3.90 -10.55
C GLN A 312 -17.23 2.45 -10.10
N SER A 313 -16.00 1.93 -10.21
CA SER A 313 -15.67 0.58 -9.72
C SER A 313 -15.70 0.51 -8.20
N TYR A 314 -15.20 1.53 -7.51
CA TYR A 314 -15.27 1.67 -6.04
C TYR A 314 -16.71 1.70 -5.53
N ALA A 315 -17.56 2.57 -6.07
CA ALA A 315 -18.98 2.62 -5.68
C ALA A 315 -19.70 1.30 -5.94
N ARG A 316 -19.43 0.65 -7.08
CA ARG A 316 -20.01 -0.67 -7.41
C ARG A 316 -19.51 -1.77 -6.47
N SER A 317 -18.21 -1.79 -6.16
CA SER A 317 -17.63 -2.76 -5.23
C SER A 317 -18.13 -2.56 -3.81
N LEU A 318 -18.25 -1.32 -3.33
CA LEU A 318 -18.84 -0.99 -2.03
C LEU A 318 -20.29 -1.45 -1.93
N LEU A 319 -21.11 -1.18 -2.96
CA LEU A 319 -22.50 -1.63 -3.03
C LEU A 319 -22.60 -3.15 -3.05
N ASN A 320 -21.73 -3.84 -3.79
CA ASN A 320 -21.68 -5.29 -3.81
C ASN A 320 -21.30 -5.86 -2.44
N SER A 321 -20.32 -5.28 -1.75
CA SER A 321 -19.91 -5.72 -0.41
C SER A 321 -21.00 -5.54 0.62
N ILE A 322 -21.71 -4.41 0.59
CA ILE A 322 -22.88 -4.15 1.46
C ILE A 322 -24.01 -5.15 1.16
N SER A 323 -24.27 -5.41 -0.13
CA SER A 323 -25.30 -6.36 -0.55
C SER A 323 -24.97 -7.81 -0.12
N MET A 324 -23.70 -8.23 -0.24
CA MET A 324 -23.26 -9.55 0.21
C MET A 324 -23.35 -9.68 1.73
N ALA A 325 -22.88 -8.70 2.50
CA ALA A 325 -22.99 -8.70 3.95
C ALA A 325 -24.46 -8.77 4.42
N ALA A 326 -25.37 -8.07 3.73
CA ALA A 326 -26.80 -8.14 4.02
C ALA A 326 -27.42 -9.53 3.72
N LYS A 327 -26.99 -10.19 2.63
CA LYS A 327 -27.43 -11.55 2.29
C LYS A 327 -26.93 -12.59 3.30
N GLU A 328 -25.66 -12.48 3.71
CA GLU A 328 -25.08 -13.40 4.70
C GLU A 328 -25.73 -13.23 6.08
N ARG A 329 -26.00 -11.98 6.49
CA ARG A 329 -26.75 -11.70 7.72
C ARG A 329 -28.13 -12.35 7.68
N LYS A 330 -28.88 -12.17 6.59
CA LYS A 330 -30.19 -12.84 6.40
C LYS A 330 -30.08 -14.36 6.47
N ALA A 331 -29.07 -14.95 5.85
CA ALA A 331 -28.85 -16.40 5.85
C ALA A 331 -28.52 -16.92 7.25
N ARG A 332 -27.69 -16.16 8.02
CA ARG A 332 -27.38 -16.49 9.42
C ARG A 332 -28.61 -16.40 10.30
N ASP A 333 -29.36 -15.31 10.24
CA ASP A 333 -30.57 -15.08 11.01
C ASP A 333 -31.60 -16.19 10.71
N ALA A 334 -31.72 -16.63 9.45
CA ALA A 334 -32.58 -17.73 9.06
C ALA A 334 -32.13 -19.11 9.61
N ARG A 335 -30.81 -19.36 9.70
CA ARG A 335 -30.25 -20.57 10.31
C ARG A 335 -30.46 -20.59 11.82
N GLU A 336 -30.29 -19.46 12.48
CA GLU A 336 -30.54 -19.32 13.93
C GLU A 336 -32.04 -19.51 14.24
N ALA A 337 -32.93 -18.92 13.45
CA ALA A 337 -34.35 -19.11 13.59
C ALA A 337 -34.82 -20.58 13.37
N LYS A 338 -34.15 -21.33 12.47
CA LYS A 338 -34.39 -22.76 12.30
C LYS A 338 -33.92 -23.59 13.49
N LYS A 339 -32.75 -23.25 14.06
CA LYS A 339 -32.22 -23.93 15.26
C LYS A 339 -33.07 -23.68 16.50
N ALA A 340 -33.70 -22.51 16.63
CA ALA A 340 -34.57 -22.18 17.73
C ALA A 340 -35.95 -22.86 17.67
N LYS A 341 -36.32 -23.43 16.52
CA LYS A 341 -37.60 -24.16 16.30
C LYS A 341 -37.44 -25.68 16.32
N ALA A 342 -36.24 -26.20 16.35
CA ALA A 342 -35.88 -27.61 16.48
C ALA A 342 -35.52 -27.96 17.92
#